data_a1c5819ea58e752267050bff28d1b137
#
_entry.id   a1c5819ea58e752267050bff28d1b137
#
_cell.length_a   1.000
_cell.length_b   1.000
_cell.length_c   1.000
_cell.angle_alpha   90.00
_cell.angle_beta   90.00
_cell.angle_gamma   90.00
#
_symmetry.space_group_name_H-M   'P 1'
#
loop_
_entity.id
_entity.type
_entity.pdbx_description
1 polymer ?
#
loop_
_entity_poly.entity_id
_entity_poly.type
_entity_poly.pdbx_seq_one_letter_code
_entity_poly.pdbx_strand_id
1 'polypeptide(L)'
;RIAVISLLYQDEFGRTTEAAVRITQSFSMNPSAATEKDFAFAAALGTGDVEENVYVTGQIVLDGRNANFPNRRYSIQDAEGRALLFESTIDLGVARNDRVRLWLLGSTVKEVAEGTFTYKVFTGIAAEHIMQKEAGSPVQPREVYIRDLTDEMLFSLVRLRDVEIAMPYGGLVNYDEYYVSGGGVNVYGKNLTKYYGTCLRDINGDHLYMLTNFGVDYRRHSLPMGSGTVTGILTREYNSNFGEMGAFQIRHLTQAEIALDPSRENSFSKVLVEWTCVKPAGFKEGVTHVAPTTGPASASLYKSNADGFYNAFLAGSGRIYFGNKPRGDVDSNGQGTANTVKGGGMYSALWDTDTYWLISNVSTSGIRSQLSLQIETNSLLATGPRDFVVEYSTDGTSWTAVPGGSYTVIGQCDSKNA
;
A
#
# COMPACT_ATOMS: atom_id res chain seq x y z
N ARG A 1 -7.14 11.82 38.13
CA ARG A 1 -7.20 10.72 39.12
C ARG A 1 -8.55 10.03 39.01
N ILE A 2 -8.55 8.71 39.08
CA ILE A 2 -9.77 7.90 39.05
C ILE A 2 -10.06 7.41 40.48
N ALA A 3 -11.25 7.71 40.98
CA ALA A 3 -11.76 7.12 42.18
C ALA A 3 -12.90 6.16 41.83
N VAL A 4 -12.89 4.97 42.37
CA VAL A 4 -14.01 4.01 42.26
C VAL A 4 -14.68 3.99 43.60
N ILE A 5 -15.95 4.33 43.62
CA ILE A 5 -16.80 4.19 44.81
C ILE A 5 -17.64 2.93 44.61
N SER A 6 -17.39 1.93 45.42
CA SER A 6 -18.25 0.75 45.46
C SER A 6 -19.43 1.02 46.41
N LEU A 7 -20.64 0.92 45.91
CA LEU A 7 -21.87 0.99 46.66
C LEU A 7 -22.35 -0.45 46.90
N LEU A 8 -22.34 -0.87 48.16
CA LEU A 8 -22.90 -2.14 48.57
C LEU A 8 -24.33 -1.91 49.06
N TYR A 9 -25.27 -2.57 48.43
CA TYR A 9 -26.65 -2.63 48.87
C TYR A 9 -26.96 -4.05 49.33
N GLN A 10 -27.52 -4.19 50.54
CA GLN A 10 -28.01 -5.45 51.07
C GLN A 10 -29.53 -5.39 51.19
N ASP A 11 -30.22 -6.30 50.55
CA ASP A 11 -31.69 -6.40 50.64
C ASP A 11 -32.14 -7.02 51.98
N GLU A 12 -33.44 -7.00 52.22
CA GLU A 12 -34.05 -7.56 53.44
C GLU A 12 -33.86 -9.08 53.60
N PHE A 13 -33.42 -9.77 52.53
CA PHE A 13 -33.09 -11.19 52.53
C PHE A 13 -31.58 -11.45 52.67
N GLY A 14 -30.79 -10.41 52.92
CA GLY A 14 -29.36 -10.53 53.10
C GLY A 14 -28.56 -10.68 51.81
N ARG A 15 -29.16 -10.52 50.61
CA ARG A 15 -28.48 -10.56 49.35
C ARG A 15 -27.76 -9.24 49.12
N THR A 16 -26.49 -9.33 48.77
CA THR A 16 -25.64 -8.16 48.53
C THR A 16 -25.53 -7.89 47.02
N THR A 17 -25.80 -6.68 46.61
CA THR A 17 -25.57 -6.20 45.26
C THR A 17 -24.53 -5.08 45.30
N GLU A 18 -23.50 -5.18 44.50
CA GLU A 18 -22.45 -4.17 44.36
C GLU A 18 -22.65 -3.38 43.09
N ALA A 19 -22.65 -2.05 43.21
CA ALA A 19 -22.60 -1.14 42.08
C ALA A 19 -21.32 -0.27 42.18
N ALA A 20 -20.51 -0.29 41.17
CA ALA A 20 -19.30 0.56 41.10
C ALA A 20 -19.60 1.85 40.36
N VAL A 21 -19.42 2.98 41.04
CA VAL A 21 -19.45 4.30 40.42
C VAL A 21 -18.01 4.75 40.20
N ARG A 22 -17.64 4.90 38.96
CA ARG A 22 -16.33 5.43 38.59
C ARG A 22 -16.41 6.97 38.50
N ILE A 23 -15.77 7.65 39.44
CA ILE A 23 -15.62 9.10 39.39
C ILE A 23 -14.27 9.40 38.73
N THR A 24 -14.30 10.00 37.56
CA THR A 24 -13.10 10.56 36.94
C THR A 24 -13.02 12.01 37.34
N GLN A 25 -12.01 12.38 38.12
CA GLN A 25 -11.68 13.78 38.33
C GLN A 25 -10.99 14.26 37.05
N SER A 26 -11.71 14.92 36.17
CA SER A 26 -11.09 15.71 35.12
C SER A 26 -10.27 16.80 35.80
N PHE A 27 -8.97 16.87 35.50
CA PHE A 27 -8.22 18.09 35.79
C PHE A 27 -9.00 19.27 35.20
N SER A 28 -8.93 20.40 35.84
CA SER A 28 -9.43 21.63 35.26
C SER A 28 -8.78 21.76 33.87
N MET A 29 -9.54 21.44 32.82
CA MET A 29 -9.07 21.55 31.45
C MET A 29 -8.96 23.02 31.15
N ASN A 30 -7.81 23.63 31.51
CA ASN A 30 -7.52 25.04 31.24
C ASN A 30 -6.49 25.11 30.09
N PRO A 31 -6.92 25.22 28.84
CA PRO A 31 -6.03 25.33 27.69
C PRO A 31 -5.12 26.56 27.80
N SER A 32 -5.57 27.64 28.45
CA SER A 32 -4.78 28.85 28.58
C SER A 32 -3.54 28.72 29.48
N ALA A 33 -3.47 27.66 30.27
CA ALA A 33 -2.31 27.33 31.10
C ALA A 33 -1.44 26.23 30.48
N ALA A 34 -1.75 25.76 29.23
CA ALA A 34 -0.97 24.75 28.56
C ALA A 34 0.40 25.29 28.11
N THR A 35 1.41 24.44 28.21
CA THR A 35 2.78 24.74 27.78
C THR A 35 3.06 24.17 26.39
N GLU A 36 3.66 24.96 25.53
CA GLU A 36 4.10 24.47 24.22
C GLU A 36 5.26 23.48 24.36
N LYS A 37 5.17 22.39 23.64
CA LYS A 37 6.20 21.38 23.50
C LYS A 37 6.48 21.11 22.03
N ASP A 38 7.65 20.59 21.74
CA ASP A 38 8.01 20.15 20.41
C ASP A 38 7.47 18.74 20.10
N PHE A 39 7.58 18.34 18.86
CA PHE A 39 7.13 17.03 18.40
C PHE A 39 7.99 15.88 18.94
N ALA A 40 9.27 16.13 19.27
CA ALA A 40 10.13 15.13 19.88
C ALA A 40 9.63 14.77 21.29
N PHE A 41 9.23 15.78 22.07
CA PHE A 41 8.59 15.55 23.37
C PHE A 41 7.32 14.71 23.22
N ALA A 42 6.43 15.08 22.30
CA ALA A 42 5.17 14.36 22.10
C ALA A 42 5.39 12.90 21.64
N ALA A 43 6.35 12.67 20.73
CA ALA A 43 6.73 11.34 20.29
C ALA A 43 7.35 10.47 21.40
N ALA A 44 8.00 11.11 22.39
CA ALA A 44 8.59 10.40 23.53
C ALA A 44 7.58 10.02 24.62
N LEU A 45 6.34 10.55 24.59
CA LEU A 45 5.32 10.20 25.56
C LEU A 45 5.08 8.68 25.58
N GLY A 46 4.93 8.13 26.79
CA GLY A 46 4.57 6.72 26.98
C GLY A 46 3.14 6.42 26.55
N THR A 47 2.82 5.15 26.40
CA THR A 47 1.42 4.70 26.17
C THR A 47 0.58 4.98 27.41
N GLY A 48 -0.69 5.37 27.19
CA GLY A 48 -1.65 5.72 28.23
C GLY A 48 -2.19 7.13 28.08
N ASP A 49 -2.92 7.58 29.07
CA ASP A 49 -3.52 8.91 29.07
C ASP A 49 -2.46 9.98 29.27
N VAL A 50 -2.55 11.06 28.48
CA VAL A 50 -1.67 12.22 28.62
C VAL A 50 -2.18 13.09 29.79
N GLU A 51 -1.39 13.14 30.87
CA GLU A 51 -1.72 13.89 32.07
C GLU A 51 -1.08 15.29 32.11
N GLU A 52 -0.11 15.55 31.24
CA GLU A 52 0.56 16.83 31.18
C GLU A 52 -0.25 17.86 30.37
N ASN A 53 -0.34 19.09 30.92
CA ASN A 53 -1.03 20.19 30.25
C ASN A 53 -0.14 20.85 29.21
N VAL A 54 -0.04 20.20 28.06
CA VAL A 54 0.86 20.58 26.96
C VAL A 54 0.12 20.61 25.63
N TYR A 55 0.65 21.42 24.70
CA TYR A 55 0.22 21.42 23.30
C TYR A 55 1.42 21.44 22.36
N VAL A 56 1.19 21.03 21.13
CA VAL A 56 2.15 21.16 20.02
C VAL A 56 1.57 22.06 18.94
N THR A 57 2.45 22.77 18.21
CA THR A 57 2.07 23.63 17.09
C THR A 57 2.61 23.06 15.78
N GLY A 58 1.76 22.89 14.79
CA GLY A 58 2.17 22.39 13.48
C GLY A 58 1.11 22.64 12.41
N GLN A 59 1.33 22.08 11.24
CA GLN A 59 0.38 22.15 10.13
C GLN A 59 -0.23 20.77 9.83
N ILE A 60 -1.52 20.77 9.53
CA ILE A 60 -2.24 19.56 9.13
C ILE A 60 -1.78 19.14 7.74
N VAL A 61 -1.22 17.96 7.62
CA VAL A 61 -0.85 17.34 6.33
C VAL A 61 -1.84 16.28 5.89
N LEU A 62 -2.59 15.70 6.85
CA LEU A 62 -3.72 14.79 6.60
C LEU A 62 -4.92 15.25 7.42
N ASP A 63 -6.05 15.55 6.78
CA ASP A 63 -7.20 16.24 7.38
C ASP A 63 -8.36 15.33 7.83
N GLY A 64 -8.17 14.03 7.85
CA GLY A 64 -9.16 13.08 8.31
C GLY A 64 -10.34 12.82 7.36
N ARG A 65 -10.39 13.47 6.21
CA ARG A 65 -11.43 13.29 5.17
C ARG A 65 -10.87 12.68 3.89
N ASN A 66 -9.56 12.52 3.81
CA ASN A 66 -8.91 12.00 2.63
C ASN A 66 -9.29 10.54 2.37
N ALA A 67 -9.84 10.26 1.19
CA ALA A 67 -10.33 8.94 0.82
C ALA A 67 -9.23 7.85 0.75
N ASN A 68 -7.96 8.26 0.66
CA ASN A 68 -6.83 7.34 0.66
C ASN A 68 -6.38 6.92 2.07
N PHE A 69 -7.09 7.34 3.11
CA PHE A 69 -6.83 7.00 4.51
C PHE A 69 -8.09 6.54 5.25
N PRO A 70 -7.95 5.88 6.40
CA PRO A 70 -9.08 5.67 7.29
C PRO A 70 -9.71 7.02 7.67
N ASN A 71 -11.04 7.07 7.65
CA ASN A 71 -11.78 8.25 8.02
C ASN A 71 -11.41 8.73 9.45
N ARG A 72 -11.28 10.05 9.62
CA ARG A 72 -10.95 10.71 10.91
C ARG A 72 -9.56 10.37 11.46
N ARG A 73 -8.65 9.96 10.59
CA ARG A 73 -7.22 9.87 10.86
C ARG A 73 -6.56 11.14 10.35
N TYR A 74 -5.78 11.77 11.21
CA TYR A 74 -5.16 13.06 10.96
C TYR A 74 -3.66 12.96 11.15
N SER A 75 -2.91 13.80 10.46
CA SER A 75 -1.49 14.01 10.74
C SER A 75 -1.18 15.49 10.81
N ILE A 76 -0.43 15.87 11.81
CA ILE A 76 0.12 17.21 12.02
C ILE A 76 1.64 17.14 11.91
N GLN A 77 2.25 18.10 11.24
CA GLN A 77 3.68 18.16 10.96
C GLN A 77 4.26 19.49 11.43
N ASP A 78 5.45 19.44 12.04
CA ASP A 78 6.23 20.64 12.41
C ASP A 78 7.07 21.17 11.23
N ALA A 79 7.80 22.26 11.49
CA ALA A 79 8.65 22.90 10.49
C ALA A 79 9.87 22.04 10.10
N GLU A 80 10.30 21.14 10.97
CA GLU A 80 11.40 20.22 10.75
C GLU A 80 10.99 18.96 9.98
N GLY A 81 9.69 18.80 9.69
CA GLY A 81 9.16 17.66 8.96
C GLY A 81 8.85 16.45 9.83
N ARG A 82 8.88 16.56 11.16
CA ARG A 82 8.43 15.52 12.08
C ARG A 82 6.90 15.54 12.17
N ALA A 83 6.28 14.40 12.28
CA ALA A 83 4.83 14.30 12.29
C ALA A 83 4.29 13.50 13.47
N LEU A 84 3.07 13.83 13.87
CA LEU A 84 2.28 13.09 14.85
C LEU A 84 0.98 12.65 14.21
N LEU A 85 0.69 11.35 14.37
CA LEU A 85 -0.57 10.77 13.95
C LEU A 85 -1.59 10.86 15.09
N PHE A 86 -2.81 11.29 14.76
CA PHE A 86 -3.89 11.30 15.73
C PHE A 86 -5.24 10.92 15.12
N GLU A 87 -6.14 10.46 15.95
CA GLU A 87 -7.47 10.00 15.56
C GLU A 87 -8.56 10.65 16.41
N SER A 88 -9.70 10.88 15.78
CA SER A 88 -10.89 11.41 16.42
C SER A 88 -12.11 10.54 16.12
N THR A 89 -13.12 10.59 16.96
CA THR A 89 -14.43 10.00 16.70
C THR A 89 -15.37 10.96 15.96
N ILE A 90 -14.99 12.24 15.88
CA ILE A 90 -15.75 13.32 15.24
C ILE A 90 -14.89 13.98 14.15
N ASP A 91 -15.53 14.74 13.28
CA ASP A 91 -14.82 15.65 12.38
C ASP A 91 -14.35 16.88 13.17
N LEU A 92 -13.04 17.10 13.17
CA LEU A 92 -12.41 18.19 13.90
C LEU A 92 -12.50 19.54 13.15
N GLY A 93 -13.04 19.55 11.94
CA GLY A 93 -13.19 20.77 11.15
C GLY A 93 -11.87 21.42 10.72
N VAL A 94 -10.76 20.68 10.77
CA VAL A 94 -9.47 21.14 10.25
C VAL A 94 -9.30 20.71 8.80
N ALA A 95 -8.60 21.52 8.02
CA ALA A 95 -8.28 21.24 6.63
C ALA A 95 -6.77 21.05 6.45
N ARG A 96 -6.38 20.42 5.36
CA ARG A 96 -4.97 20.32 4.96
C ARG A 96 -4.36 21.72 4.86
N ASN A 97 -3.16 21.89 5.38
CA ASN A 97 -2.39 23.11 5.54
C ASN A 97 -2.86 24.04 6.67
N ASP A 98 -3.97 23.78 7.33
CA ASP A 98 -4.29 24.57 8.53
C ASP A 98 -3.15 24.47 9.54
N ARG A 99 -2.74 25.62 10.08
CA ARG A 99 -1.85 25.66 11.23
C ARG A 99 -2.67 25.54 12.49
N VAL A 100 -2.34 24.57 13.34
CA VAL A 100 -3.12 24.29 14.54
C VAL A 100 -2.23 24.21 15.77
N ARG A 101 -2.80 24.57 16.93
CA ARG A 101 -2.30 24.18 18.22
C ARG A 101 -3.12 22.98 18.71
N LEU A 102 -2.46 21.83 18.76
CA LEU A 102 -3.07 20.57 19.20
C LEU A 102 -2.76 20.35 20.67
N TRP A 103 -3.77 20.44 21.49
CA TRP A 103 -3.68 20.16 22.92
C TRP A 103 -3.69 18.66 23.18
N LEU A 104 -2.80 18.18 24.05
CA LEU A 104 -2.61 16.75 24.25
C LEU A 104 -3.21 16.25 25.57
N LEU A 105 -3.43 17.11 26.57
CA LEU A 105 -4.01 16.71 27.84
C LEU A 105 -5.38 16.05 27.64
N GLY A 106 -5.56 14.86 28.24
CA GLY A 106 -6.79 14.10 28.15
C GLY A 106 -6.91 13.21 26.90
N SER A 107 -5.95 13.32 25.99
CA SER A 107 -5.80 12.31 24.92
C SER A 107 -5.13 11.04 25.47
N THR A 108 -5.18 9.98 24.69
CA THR A 108 -4.52 8.70 25.01
C THR A 108 -3.53 8.34 23.93
N VAL A 109 -2.29 8.09 24.30
CA VAL A 109 -1.27 7.53 23.39
C VAL A 109 -1.46 6.02 23.32
N LYS A 110 -1.71 5.49 22.11
CA LYS A 110 -1.80 4.06 21.82
C LYS A 110 -0.65 3.62 20.93
N GLU A 111 -0.18 2.42 21.15
CA GLU A 111 0.65 1.69 20.21
C GLU A 111 -0.20 0.88 19.24
N VAL A 112 0.10 1.01 17.96
CA VAL A 112 -0.54 0.23 16.88
C VAL A 112 0.52 -0.67 16.26
N ALA A 113 0.22 -1.97 16.19
CA ALA A 113 1.11 -2.95 15.57
C ALA A 113 0.77 -3.11 14.07
N GLU A 114 1.79 -3.03 13.25
CA GLU A 114 1.74 -3.30 11.81
C GLU A 114 2.82 -4.36 11.48
N GLY A 115 2.43 -5.62 11.50
CA GLY A 115 3.36 -6.73 11.38
C GLY A 115 4.36 -6.77 12.52
N THR A 116 5.64 -6.58 12.23
CA THR A 116 6.74 -6.52 13.22
C THR A 116 7.05 -5.11 13.70
N PHE A 117 6.35 -4.11 13.20
CA PHE A 117 6.57 -2.70 13.52
C PHE A 117 5.43 -2.16 14.38
N THR A 118 5.76 -1.25 15.29
CA THR A 118 4.79 -0.50 16.08
C THR A 118 4.98 1.00 15.90
N TYR A 119 3.89 1.74 15.90
CA TYR A 119 3.91 3.19 15.93
C TYR A 119 2.88 3.73 16.92
N LYS A 120 3.07 4.98 17.31
CA LYS A 120 2.16 5.64 18.26
C LYS A 120 1.10 6.46 17.52
N VAL A 121 -0.11 6.46 18.09
CA VAL A 121 -1.22 7.31 17.66
C VAL A 121 -1.88 7.95 18.88
N PHE A 122 -2.16 9.24 18.78
CA PHE A 122 -2.95 9.95 19.78
C PHE A 122 -4.43 9.74 19.50
N THR A 123 -5.18 9.19 20.46
CA THR A 123 -6.61 8.93 20.34
C THR A 123 -7.39 9.75 21.38
N GLY A 124 -8.71 9.81 21.24
CA GLY A 124 -9.53 10.62 22.16
C GLY A 124 -9.48 12.12 21.86
N ILE A 125 -8.92 12.50 20.72
CA ILE A 125 -8.89 13.88 20.27
C ILE A 125 -10.31 14.34 19.95
N ALA A 126 -10.77 15.40 20.60
CA ALA A 126 -12.08 16.03 20.43
C ALA A 126 -11.91 17.49 19.96
N ALA A 127 -12.99 18.18 19.71
CA ALA A 127 -12.95 19.54 19.16
C ALA A 127 -12.17 20.54 20.06
N GLU A 128 -12.30 20.38 21.36
CA GLU A 128 -11.58 21.23 22.35
C GLU A 128 -10.07 21.07 22.35
N HIS A 129 -9.55 19.98 21.80
CA HIS A 129 -8.11 19.78 21.63
C HIS A 129 -7.52 20.65 20.50
N ILE A 130 -8.36 21.19 19.63
CA ILE A 130 -7.94 22.18 18.63
C ILE A 130 -8.02 23.57 19.26
N MET A 131 -6.98 23.95 20.00
CA MET A 131 -6.95 25.22 20.74
C MET A 131 -6.96 26.45 19.82
N GLN A 132 -6.28 26.35 18.70
CA GLN A 132 -6.17 27.40 17.70
C GLN A 132 -6.11 26.75 16.31
N LYS A 133 -6.79 27.39 15.36
CA LYS A 133 -6.75 27.01 13.95
C LYS A 133 -6.71 28.27 13.11
N GLU A 134 -5.80 28.31 12.16
CA GLU A 134 -5.68 29.38 11.16
C GLU A 134 -5.27 28.77 9.81
N ALA A 135 -5.67 29.38 8.71
CA ALA A 135 -5.24 28.96 7.39
C ALA A 135 -3.73 29.15 7.25
N GLY A 136 -3.02 28.09 6.91
CA GLY A 136 -1.57 28.12 6.70
C GLY A 136 -1.20 28.11 5.21
N SER A 137 0.04 28.44 4.92
CA SER A 137 0.61 28.22 3.58
C SER A 137 0.77 26.74 3.30
N PRO A 138 0.76 26.30 2.01
CA PRO A 138 0.99 24.92 1.68
C PRO A 138 2.27 24.35 2.28
N VAL A 139 2.15 23.22 2.98
CA VAL A 139 3.30 22.54 3.54
C VAL A 139 4.22 22.09 2.42
N GLN A 140 5.50 22.42 2.53
CA GLN A 140 6.51 21.96 1.59
C GLN A 140 6.87 20.51 1.94
N PRO A 141 6.71 19.54 1.02
CA PRO A 141 7.11 18.17 1.27
C PRO A 141 8.63 18.07 1.37
N ARG A 142 9.11 17.20 2.24
CA ARG A 142 10.52 16.84 2.27
C ARG A 142 10.87 16.01 1.04
N GLU A 143 11.81 16.50 0.22
CA GLU A 143 12.25 15.81 -0.98
C GLU A 143 13.32 14.76 -0.64
N VAL A 144 13.08 13.50 -1.03
CA VAL A 144 13.92 12.36 -0.69
C VAL A 144 13.98 11.33 -1.83
N TYR A 145 15.01 10.52 -1.86
CA TYR A 145 15.02 9.26 -2.59
C TYR A 145 14.49 8.14 -1.70
N ILE A 146 14.07 7.02 -2.31
CA ILE A 146 13.49 5.90 -1.57
C ILE A 146 14.45 5.36 -0.50
N ARG A 147 15.75 5.29 -0.81
CA ARG A 147 16.78 4.81 0.13
C ARG A 147 17.02 5.70 1.34
N ASP A 148 16.64 6.97 1.26
CA ASP A 148 16.87 7.97 2.30
C ASP A 148 15.69 8.06 3.29
N LEU A 149 14.66 7.24 3.10
CA LEU A 149 13.49 7.19 3.99
C LEU A 149 13.89 6.62 5.36
N THR A 150 13.39 7.27 6.41
CA THR A 150 13.63 6.87 7.81
C THR A 150 12.34 6.85 8.61
N ASP A 151 12.35 6.16 9.75
CA ASP A 151 11.19 6.08 10.66
C ASP A 151 10.76 7.45 11.21
N GLU A 152 11.68 8.41 11.32
CA GLU A 152 11.39 9.78 11.75
C GLU A 152 10.49 10.55 10.77
N MET A 153 10.43 10.10 9.52
CA MET A 153 9.57 10.68 8.48
C MET A 153 8.17 10.08 8.44
N LEU A 154 7.88 9.07 9.27
CA LEU A 154 6.56 8.44 9.27
C LEU A 154 5.47 9.47 9.56
N PHE A 155 4.38 9.34 8.80
CA PHE A 155 3.20 10.21 8.84
C PHE A 155 3.43 11.66 8.40
N SER A 156 4.66 12.02 7.96
CA SER A 156 4.95 13.32 7.36
C SER A 156 4.69 13.34 5.86
N LEU A 157 4.60 14.55 5.32
CA LEU A 157 4.47 14.79 3.88
C LEU A 157 5.85 14.71 3.23
N VAL A 158 6.06 13.72 2.38
CA VAL A 158 7.30 13.52 1.63
C VAL A 158 7.06 13.63 0.13
N ARG A 159 8.09 13.97 -0.61
CA ARG A 159 8.11 13.91 -2.09
C ARG A 159 9.24 13.01 -2.53
N LEU A 160 8.88 11.89 -3.11
CA LEU A 160 9.83 11.00 -3.76
C LEU A 160 10.30 11.62 -5.06
N ARG A 161 11.62 11.61 -5.29
CA ARG A 161 12.26 12.21 -6.46
C ARG A 161 12.60 11.16 -7.49
N ASP A 162 12.55 11.58 -8.76
CA ASP A 162 12.96 10.79 -9.91
C ASP A 162 12.42 9.36 -9.90
N VAL A 163 11.14 9.24 -9.55
CA VAL A 163 10.42 7.97 -9.51
C VAL A 163 9.64 7.75 -10.80
N GLU A 164 9.46 6.50 -11.14
CA GLU A 164 8.57 6.02 -12.19
C GLU A 164 7.71 4.88 -11.64
N ILE A 165 6.59 4.59 -12.27
CA ILE A 165 5.84 3.38 -11.98
C ILE A 165 6.55 2.23 -12.68
N ALA A 166 6.95 1.23 -11.93
CA ALA A 166 7.75 0.12 -12.41
C ALA A 166 7.07 -0.65 -13.55
N MET A 167 5.72 -0.75 -13.49
CA MET A 167 4.89 -1.36 -14.53
C MET A 167 3.66 -0.47 -14.79
N PRO A 168 3.76 0.52 -15.69
CA PRO A 168 2.76 1.57 -15.86
C PRO A 168 1.57 1.13 -16.74
N TYR A 169 1.08 -0.07 -16.54
CA TYR A 169 -0.05 -0.62 -17.29
C TYR A 169 -1.29 -0.72 -16.42
N GLY A 170 -2.42 -0.30 -16.93
CA GLY A 170 -3.69 -0.33 -16.25
C GLY A 170 -3.98 0.90 -15.40
N GLY A 171 -4.74 0.74 -14.34
CA GLY A 171 -5.12 1.79 -13.38
C GLY A 171 -4.41 1.65 -12.04
N LEU A 172 -4.67 2.60 -11.14
CA LEU A 172 -4.17 2.55 -9.76
C LEU A 172 -4.77 1.38 -8.97
N VAL A 173 -5.89 0.83 -9.42
CA VAL A 173 -6.49 -0.39 -8.87
C VAL A 173 -5.80 -1.62 -9.44
N ASN A 174 -5.74 -2.66 -8.66
CA ASN A 174 -5.32 -3.96 -9.13
C ASN A 174 -6.52 -4.81 -9.62
N TYR A 175 -6.23 -6.02 -10.07
CA TYR A 175 -7.19 -6.90 -10.75
C TYR A 175 -8.44 -7.25 -9.93
N ASP A 176 -8.38 -7.23 -8.62
CA ASP A 176 -9.48 -7.69 -7.74
C ASP A 176 -10.75 -6.84 -7.84
N GLU A 177 -10.61 -5.58 -8.23
CA GLU A 177 -11.77 -4.70 -8.35
C GLU A 177 -12.65 -5.00 -9.58
N TYR A 178 -12.12 -5.75 -10.53
CA TYR A 178 -12.86 -6.06 -11.77
C TYR A 178 -13.92 -7.11 -11.65
N TYR A 179 -13.81 -7.96 -10.67
CA TYR A 179 -14.72 -9.09 -10.60
C TYR A 179 -16.01 -8.70 -9.90
N VAL A 180 -16.90 -8.11 -10.67
CA VAL A 180 -18.30 -7.94 -10.28
C VAL A 180 -19.04 -9.18 -10.75
N SER A 181 -19.36 -10.09 -9.85
CA SER A 181 -20.29 -11.17 -10.16
C SER A 181 -21.68 -10.58 -10.43
N GLY A 182 -22.46 -11.20 -11.29
CA GLY A 182 -23.74 -10.72 -11.85
C GLY A 182 -24.84 -10.24 -10.90
N GLY A 183 -24.51 -9.78 -9.72
CA GLY A 183 -25.37 -9.12 -8.75
C GLY A 183 -24.82 -7.78 -8.26
N GLY A 184 -23.79 -7.22 -8.88
CA GLY A 184 -23.26 -5.90 -8.53
C GLY A 184 -22.45 -5.87 -7.24
N VAL A 185 -22.17 -7.00 -6.63
CA VAL A 185 -21.33 -7.09 -5.43
C VAL A 185 -20.00 -7.68 -5.84
N ASN A 186 -18.95 -6.87 -5.74
CA ASN A 186 -17.59 -7.37 -5.83
C ASN A 186 -17.32 -8.27 -4.63
N VAL A 187 -17.32 -9.55 -4.86
CA VAL A 187 -17.16 -10.56 -3.82
C VAL A 187 -15.72 -10.67 -3.37
N TYR A 188 -14.78 -10.28 -4.22
CA TYR A 188 -13.34 -10.31 -3.93
C TYR A 188 -12.87 -9.15 -3.06
N GLY A 189 -13.49 -7.98 -3.19
CA GLY A 189 -13.04 -6.79 -2.48
C GLY A 189 -13.51 -6.68 -1.04
N LYS A 190 -14.43 -7.53 -0.58
CA LYS A 190 -15.05 -7.30 0.73
C LYS A 190 -14.13 -7.56 1.92
N ASN A 191 -13.14 -8.43 1.78
CA ASN A 191 -12.31 -8.82 2.92
C ASN A 191 -10.81 -8.91 2.64
N LEU A 192 -10.34 -8.67 1.42
CA LEU A 192 -8.99 -9.02 1.04
C LEU A 192 -8.01 -7.85 1.09
N THR A 193 -8.40 -6.73 0.56
CA THR A 193 -7.55 -5.55 0.57
C THR A 193 -8.38 -4.30 0.72
N LYS A 194 -8.00 -3.47 1.66
CA LYS A 194 -8.58 -2.12 1.80
C LYS A 194 -7.92 -1.13 0.85
N TYR A 195 -6.86 -1.55 0.14
CA TYR A 195 -6.05 -0.71 -0.74
C TYR A 195 -5.28 -1.55 -1.76
N TYR A 196 -4.79 -0.88 -2.79
CA TYR A 196 -4.02 -1.45 -3.88
C TYR A 196 -2.59 -0.90 -3.87
N GLY A 197 -1.62 -1.77 -4.12
CA GLY A 197 -0.22 -1.39 -4.19
C GLY A 197 0.23 -1.20 -5.64
N THR A 198 0.84 -0.06 -5.92
CA THR A 198 1.53 0.23 -7.18
C THR A 198 3.01 0.38 -6.90
N CYS A 199 3.83 -0.45 -7.53
CA CYS A 199 5.27 -0.40 -7.33
C CYS A 199 5.88 0.82 -8.02
N LEU A 200 6.52 1.67 -7.25
CA LEU A 200 7.38 2.76 -7.72
C LEU A 200 8.83 2.29 -7.73
N ARG A 201 9.62 2.83 -8.64
CA ARG A 201 11.07 2.67 -8.69
C ARG A 201 11.70 4.04 -8.86
N ASP A 202 12.71 4.37 -8.08
CA ASP A 202 13.46 5.61 -8.25
C ASP A 202 14.67 5.45 -9.16
N ILE A 203 15.36 6.56 -9.42
CA ILE A 203 16.56 6.60 -10.28
C ILE A 203 17.71 5.73 -9.77
N ASN A 204 17.72 5.38 -8.51
CA ASN A 204 18.72 4.52 -7.90
C ASN A 204 18.37 3.03 -8.01
N GLY A 205 17.18 2.70 -8.54
CA GLY A 205 16.66 1.35 -8.64
C GLY A 205 15.97 0.85 -7.36
N ASP A 206 15.82 1.70 -6.35
CA ASP A 206 15.11 1.35 -5.13
C ASP A 206 13.60 1.36 -5.37
N HIS A 207 12.88 0.48 -4.67
CA HIS A 207 11.47 0.25 -4.87
C HIS A 207 10.66 0.60 -3.62
N LEU A 208 9.44 1.09 -3.85
CA LEU A 208 8.48 1.41 -2.79
C LEU A 208 7.05 1.24 -3.32
N TYR A 209 6.15 0.74 -2.49
CA TYR A 209 4.74 0.68 -2.86
C TYR A 209 4.03 2.00 -2.59
N MET A 210 3.37 2.51 -3.63
CA MET A 210 2.35 3.54 -3.51
C MET A 210 0.99 2.86 -3.31
N LEU A 211 0.29 3.22 -2.23
CA LEU A 211 -0.98 2.61 -1.86
C LEU A 211 -2.14 3.50 -2.27
N THR A 212 -3.15 2.88 -2.87
CA THR A 212 -4.40 3.55 -3.25
C THR A 212 -5.58 2.84 -2.59
N ASN A 213 -6.32 3.56 -1.74
CA ASN A 213 -7.47 3.01 -1.05
C ASN A 213 -8.66 2.84 -2.01
N PHE A 214 -9.51 1.89 -1.70
CA PHE A 214 -10.76 1.63 -2.44
C PHE A 214 -11.68 2.85 -2.56
N GLY A 215 -11.66 3.76 -1.57
CA GLY A 215 -12.47 4.98 -1.55
C GLY A 215 -12.01 6.10 -2.50
N VAL A 216 -10.82 5.98 -3.11
CA VAL A 216 -10.26 7.02 -4.00
C VAL A 216 -11.03 7.04 -5.33
N ASP A 217 -11.60 8.17 -5.71
CA ASP A 217 -12.46 8.31 -6.89
C ASP A 217 -11.73 8.16 -8.22
N TYR A 218 -10.48 8.64 -8.30
CA TYR A 218 -9.62 8.50 -9.48
C TYR A 218 -8.82 7.18 -9.53
N ARG A 219 -9.08 6.23 -8.65
CA ARG A 219 -8.34 4.95 -8.58
C ARG A 219 -8.38 4.14 -9.88
N ARG A 220 -9.39 4.39 -10.72
CA ARG A 220 -9.57 3.71 -12.02
C ARG A 220 -8.93 4.45 -13.19
N HIS A 221 -8.35 5.60 -12.95
CA HIS A 221 -7.63 6.31 -14.00
C HIS A 221 -6.38 5.53 -14.40
N SER A 222 -6.01 5.64 -15.67
CA SER A 222 -4.80 5.02 -16.18
C SER A 222 -3.58 5.47 -15.37
N LEU A 223 -2.66 4.54 -15.16
CA LEU A 223 -1.39 4.85 -14.53
C LEU A 223 -0.63 5.85 -15.40
N PRO A 224 -0.10 6.94 -14.82
CA PRO A 224 0.76 7.84 -15.56
C PRO A 224 2.08 7.16 -15.91
N MET A 225 2.60 7.52 -17.06
CA MET A 225 3.90 7.04 -17.57
C MET A 225 4.98 8.08 -17.36
N GLY A 226 6.22 7.63 -17.51
CA GLY A 226 7.40 8.49 -17.43
C GLY A 226 7.92 8.64 -16.00
N SER A 227 8.85 9.55 -15.82
CA SER A 227 9.51 9.78 -14.54
C SER A 227 9.19 11.17 -13.98
N GLY A 228 9.20 11.30 -12.67
CA GLY A 228 8.90 12.57 -12.04
C GLY A 228 8.92 12.46 -10.51
N THR A 229 7.87 12.96 -9.88
CA THR A 229 7.76 12.94 -8.42
C THR A 229 6.43 12.34 -7.99
N VAL A 230 6.45 11.70 -6.82
CA VAL A 230 5.23 11.31 -6.11
C VAL A 230 5.27 11.93 -4.72
N THR A 231 4.24 12.72 -4.39
CA THR A 231 4.08 13.35 -3.09
C THR A 231 3.00 12.61 -2.30
N GLY A 232 3.20 12.44 -1.00
CA GLY A 232 2.21 11.79 -0.16
C GLY A 232 2.67 11.67 1.28
N ILE A 233 1.85 11.03 2.08
CA ILE A 233 2.18 10.70 3.47
C ILE A 233 2.94 9.39 3.49
N LEU A 234 4.10 9.40 4.15
CA LEU A 234 4.89 8.19 4.37
C LEU A 234 4.20 7.33 5.43
N THR A 235 3.99 6.06 5.12
CA THR A 235 3.35 5.11 6.03
C THR A 235 4.20 3.86 6.17
N ARG A 236 3.88 3.07 7.20
CA ARG A 236 4.33 1.69 7.35
C ARG A 236 3.09 0.85 7.60
N GLU A 237 2.81 -0.05 6.68
CA GLU A 237 1.59 -0.84 6.69
C GLU A 237 1.91 -2.30 6.42
N TYR A 238 1.19 -3.17 7.10
CA TYR A 238 1.26 -4.60 6.89
C TYR A 238 -0.09 -5.12 6.39
N ASN A 239 -0.03 -5.94 5.36
CA ASN A 239 -1.21 -6.65 4.90
C ASN A 239 -0.83 -8.10 4.63
N SER A 240 -1.37 -9.02 5.42
CA SER A 240 -1.08 -10.44 5.30
C SER A 240 -1.40 -11.04 3.92
N ASN A 241 -2.28 -10.40 3.16
CA ASN A 241 -2.62 -10.83 1.80
C ASN A 241 -1.59 -10.40 0.76
N PHE A 242 -0.81 -9.35 1.04
CA PHE A 242 0.24 -8.86 0.15
C PHE A 242 1.63 -9.42 0.47
N GLY A 243 1.80 -10.06 1.62
CA GLY A 243 3.13 -10.38 2.11
C GLY A 243 3.91 -9.13 2.55
N GLU A 244 5.22 -9.16 2.42
CA GLU A 244 6.06 -8.01 2.75
C GLU A 244 5.99 -6.95 1.64
N MET A 245 5.57 -5.75 2.00
CA MET A 245 5.53 -4.59 1.11
C MET A 245 6.73 -3.66 1.30
N GLY A 246 7.81 -4.14 1.91
CA GLY A 246 8.96 -3.33 2.28
C GLY A 246 8.74 -2.53 3.58
N ALA A 247 9.78 -1.81 4.00
CA ALA A 247 9.75 -1.07 5.25
C ALA A 247 8.82 0.15 5.22
N PHE A 248 8.64 0.77 4.06
CA PHE A 248 7.84 1.98 3.90
C PHE A 248 6.89 1.86 2.70
N GLN A 249 5.80 2.62 2.77
CA GLN A 249 4.85 2.84 1.68
C GLN A 249 4.51 4.32 1.63
N ILE A 250 3.98 4.79 0.50
CA ILE A 250 3.51 6.16 0.35
C ILE A 250 2.03 6.17 -0.02
N ARG A 251 1.25 7.06 0.60
CA ARG A 251 -0.14 7.32 0.23
C ARG A 251 -0.28 8.74 -0.32
N HIS A 252 -0.53 8.86 -1.62
CA HIS A 252 -0.85 10.14 -2.24
C HIS A 252 -2.19 10.69 -1.69
N LEU A 253 -2.34 11.99 -1.64
CA LEU A 253 -3.56 12.64 -1.14
C LEU A 253 -4.48 13.09 -2.26
N THR A 254 -3.91 13.38 -3.45
CA THR A 254 -4.63 13.78 -4.65
C THR A 254 -3.98 13.14 -5.88
N GLN A 255 -4.71 13.09 -7.01
CA GLN A 255 -4.15 12.62 -8.27
C GLN A 255 -2.98 13.48 -8.76
N ALA A 256 -3.05 14.80 -8.56
CA ALA A 256 -2.00 15.73 -8.98
C ALA A 256 -0.65 15.50 -8.28
N GLU A 257 -0.65 14.81 -7.17
CA GLU A 257 0.58 14.47 -6.43
C GLU A 257 1.35 13.29 -7.05
N ILE A 258 0.74 12.59 -8.01
CA ILE A 258 1.41 11.62 -8.87
C ILE A 258 1.85 12.38 -10.13
N ALA A 259 2.92 13.15 -10.01
CA ALA A 259 3.39 14.08 -11.04
C ALA A 259 4.50 13.44 -11.88
N LEU A 260 4.12 12.49 -12.73
CA LEU A 260 5.01 11.85 -13.70
C LEU A 260 4.86 12.49 -15.07
N ASP A 261 5.97 12.68 -15.75
CA ASP A 261 6.05 13.28 -17.09
C ASP A 261 6.39 12.21 -18.13
N PRO A 262 5.47 11.88 -19.05
CA PRO A 262 5.70 10.86 -20.06
C PRO A 262 6.81 11.20 -21.07
N SER A 263 7.25 12.46 -21.11
CA SER A 263 8.40 12.86 -21.93
C SER A 263 9.75 12.61 -21.25
N ARG A 264 9.76 12.24 -19.97
CA ARG A 264 10.93 11.93 -19.17
C ARG A 264 10.98 10.43 -18.91
N GLU A 265 12.10 9.81 -19.18
CA GLU A 265 12.40 8.45 -18.79
C GLU A 265 13.65 8.43 -17.92
N ASN A 266 13.66 7.56 -16.91
CA ASN A 266 14.87 7.34 -16.14
C ASN A 266 15.88 6.61 -17.01
N SER A 267 16.95 7.28 -17.40
CA SER A 267 17.88 6.88 -18.45
C SER A 267 18.76 5.65 -18.16
N PHE A 268 18.67 5.08 -16.96
CA PHE A 268 19.50 3.93 -16.58
C PHE A 268 18.79 2.57 -16.74
N SER A 269 17.50 2.54 -17.05
CA SER A 269 16.81 1.28 -17.31
C SER A 269 16.84 0.93 -18.78
N LYS A 270 17.93 0.30 -19.21
CA LYS A 270 17.91 -0.41 -20.50
C LYS A 270 17.10 -1.70 -20.31
N VAL A 271 15.94 -1.75 -20.94
CA VAL A 271 15.15 -2.99 -21.01
C VAL A 271 15.94 -3.99 -21.86
N LEU A 272 16.33 -5.11 -21.26
CA LEU A 272 16.99 -6.21 -21.96
C LEU A 272 15.97 -7.10 -22.65
N VAL A 273 14.86 -7.37 -21.94
CA VAL A 273 13.77 -8.21 -22.42
C VAL A 273 12.50 -7.81 -21.68
N GLU A 274 11.37 -7.83 -22.39
CA GLU A 274 10.08 -7.48 -21.81
C GLU A 274 8.96 -8.33 -22.43
N TRP A 275 8.01 -8.73 -21.59
CA TRP A 275 6.73 -9.32 -21.99
C TRP A 275 5.61 -8.42 -21.48
N THR A 276 5.01 -7.65 -22.37
CA THR A 276 3.84 -6.80 -22.03
C THR A 276 2.57 -7.61 -21.86
N CYS A 277 2.63 -8.91 -22.08
CA CYS A 277 1.53 -9.85 -21.92
C CYS A 277 0.28 -9.57 -22.76
N VAL A 278 0.40 -8.77 -23.82
CA VAL A 278 -0.69 -8.50 -24.77
C VAL A 278 -0.97 -9.75 -25.58
N LYS A 279 -2.24 -10.14 -25.62
CA LYS A 279 -2.68 -11.29 -26.42
C LYS A 279 -2.41 -11.03 -27.92
N PRO A 280 -1.64 -11.88 -28.58
CA PRO A 280 -1.44 -11.75 -30.02
C PRO A 280 -2.75 -11.91 -30.80
N ALA A 281 -2.89 -11.19 -31.91
CA ALA A 281 -4.04 -11.33 -32.79
C ALA A 281 -4.15 -12.77 -33.30
N GLY A 282 -5.37 -13.32 -33.23
CA GLY A 282 -5.63 -14.72 -33.67
C GLY A 282 -5.19 -15.80 -32.70
N PHE A 283 -4.63 -15.47 -31.54
CA PHE A 283 -4.24 -16.44 -30.53
C PHE A 283 -5.47 -17.16 -29.94
N LYS A 284 -5.54 -18.47 -30.11
CA LYS A 284 -6.71 -19.28 -29.67
C LYS A 284 -6.38 -20.33 -28.63
N GLU A 285 -5.12 -20.76 -28.57
CA GLU A 285 -4.71 -21.89 -27.75
C GLU A 285 -3.52 -21.56 -26.87
N GLY A 286 -3.32 -22.34 -25.82
CA GLY A 286 -2.16 -22.21 -24.96
C GLY A 286 -0.86 -22.61 -25.67
N VAL A 287 0.23 -21.95 -25.32
CA VAL A 287 1.58 -22.20 -25.83
C VAL A 287 2.51 -22.69 -24.74
N THR A 288 3.61 -23.30 -25.13
CA THR A 288 4.66 -23.75 -24.21
C THR A 288 5.68 -22.64 -23.95
N HIS A 289 5.94 -21.81 -24.96
CA HIS A 289 6.91 -20.72 -24.92
C HIS A 289 6.29 -19.43 -25.45
N VAL A 290 6.71 -18.32 -24.86
CA VAL A 290 6.30 -16.99 -25.30
C VAL A 290 7.55 -16.17 -25.64
N ALA A 291 7.61 -15.67 -26.88
CA ALA A 291 8.64 -14.73 -27.28
C ALA A 291 8.43 -13.37 -26.59
N PRO A 292 9.50 -12.62 -26.30
CA PRO A 292 9.39 -11.30 -25.71
C PRO A 292 8.73 -10.30 -26.65
N THR A 293 8.09 -9.29 -26.07
CA THR A 293 7.58 -8.12 -26.78
C THR A 293 8.72 -7.18 -27.18
N THR A 294 9.70 -7.06 -26.29
CA THR A 294 10.92 -6.25 -26.50
C THR A 294 12.13 -7.11 -26.15
N GLY A 295 13.17 -7.06 -26.94
CA GLY A 295 14.42 -7.79 -26.72
C GLY A 295 14.75 -8.79 -27.81
N PRO A 296 15.75 -9.67 -27.57
CA PRO A 296 16.20 -10.62 -28.58
C PRO A 296 15.15 -11.70 -28.85
N ALA A 297 14.92 -12.02 -30.10
CA ALA A 297 13.97 -13.06 -30.50
C ALA A 297 14.33 -14.46 -29.98
N SER A 298 15.58 -14.65 -29.55
CA SER A 298 16.06 -15.91 -28.93
C SER A 298 15.61 -16.05 -27.47
N ALA A 299 15.25 -14.96 -26.81
CA ALA A 299 14.75 -15.02 -25.45
C ALA A 299 13.35 -15.64 -25.39
N SER A 300 13.07 -16.33 -24.33
CA SER A 300 11.80 -17.05 -24.18
C SER A 300 11.35 -17.09 -22.74
N LEU A 301 10.04 -16.97 -22.54
CA LEU A 301 9.37 -17.29 -21.30
C LEU A 301 8.71 -18.66 -21.45
N TYR A 302 9.02 -19.56 -20.53
CA TYR A 302 8.57 -20.96 -20.51
C TYR A 302 8.04 -21.32 -19.13
N LYS A 303 7.11 -22.25 -19.06
CA LYS A 303 6.68 -22.87 -17.81
C LYS A 303 7.07 -24.35 -17.81
N SER A 304 7.63 -24.84 -16.71
CA SER A 304 8.29 -26.16 -16.61
C SER A 304 7.44 -27.35 -16.98
N ASN A 305 6.13 -27.28 -16.85
CA ASN A 305 5.19 -28.35 -17.24
C ASN A 305 4.26 -27.94 -18.39
N ALA A 306 4.67 -26.97 -19.21
CA ALA A 306 3.87 -26.49 -20.33
C ALA A 306 3.64 -27.56 -21.41
N ASP A 307 4.55 -28.50 -21.53
CA ASP A 307 4.47 -29.65 -22.47
C ASP A 307 3.59 -30.81 -21.95
N GLY A 308 3.10 -30.67 -20.72
CA GLY A 308 2.28 -31.70 -20.09
C GLY A 308 0.88 -31.84 -20.66
N PHE A 309 0.14 -32.75 -20.09
CA PHE A 309 -1.22 -33.13 -20.54
C PHE A 309 -2.13 -31.89 -20.68
N TYR A 310 -2.77 -31.79 -21.85
CA TYR A 310 -3.78 -30.79 -22.16
C TYR A 310 -5.20 -31.41 -22.01
N ASN A 311 -5.98 -30.85 -21.08
CA ASN A 311 -7.38 -31.19 -20.96
C ASN A 311 -8.23 -29.95 -21.27
N ALA A 312 -8.83 -29.92 -22.47
CA ALA A 312 -9.65 -28.80 -22.93
C ALA A 312 -10.89 -28.54 -22.04
N PHE A 313 -11.35 -29.53 -21.31
CA PHE A 313 -12.56 -29.43 -20.48
C PHE A 313 -12.27 -28.85 -19.07
N LEU A 314 -11.06 -28.97 -18.58
CA LEU A 314 -10.74 -28.59 -17.19
C LEU A 314 -10.02 -27.23 -17.06
N ALA A 315 -9.80 -26.52 -18.16
CA ALA A 315 -9.00 -25.29 -18.20
C ALA A 315 -7.62 -25.43 -17.47
N GLY A 316 -7.18 -26.65 -17.28
CA GLY A 316 -6.06 -27.06 -16.45
C GLY A 316 -4.96 -27.68 -17.30
N SER A 317 -4.31 -26.91 -18.17
CA SER A 317 -3.04 -27.36 -18.75
C SER A 317 -1.90 -26.51 -18.18
N GLY A 318 -0.70 -27.07 -18.11
CA GLY A 318 0.52 -26.33 -17.80
C GLY A 318 0.88 -25.28 -18.84
N ARG A 319 0.18 -25.22 -19.98
CA ARG A 319 0.42 -24.24 -21.05
C ARG A 319 0.16 -22.82 -20.60
N ILE A 320 0.81 -21.89 -21.29
CA ILE A 320 0.67 -20.45 -21.07
C ILE A 320 -0.47 -19.94 -21.94
N TYR A 321 -1.42 -19.27 -21.32
CA TYR A 321 -2.55 -18.62 -21.97
C TYR A 321 -2.46 -17.12 -21.78
N PHE A 322 -3.04 -16.36 -22.71
CA PHE A 322 -3.18 -14.92 -22.59
C PHE A 322 -4.57 -14.56 -22.11
N GLY A 323 -4.64 -13.80 -21.03
CA GLY A 323 -5.87 -13.20 -20.55
C GLY A 323 -6.33 -12.05 -21.43
N ASN A 324 -7.64 -11.80 -21.44
CA ASN A 324 -8.24 -10.69 -22.20
C ASN A 324 -8.35 -9.42 -21.39
N LYS A 325 -7.96 -9.42 -20.11
CA LYS A 325 -8.17 -8.30 -19.20
C LYS A 325 -6.82 -7.75 -18.78
N PRO A 326 -6.47 -6.55 -19.21
CA PRO A 326 -5.33 -5.84 -18.66
C PRO A 326 -5.58 -5.49 -17.19
N ARG A 327 -4.51 -5.38 -16.44
CA ARG A 327 -4.57 -4.91 -15.06
C ARG A 327 -5.19 -3.51 -15.02
N GLY A 328 -6.10 -3.30 -14.11
CA GLY A 328 -6.59 -1.97 -13.79
C GLY A 328 -7.63 -1.39 -14.75
N ASP A 329 -7.98 -2.07 -15.81
CA ASP A 329 -8.88 -1.54 -16.83
C ASP A 329 -10.35 -1.94 -16.56
N VAL A 330 -11.19 -0.95 -16.37
CA VAL A 330 -12.63 -1.15 -16.16
C VAL A 330 -13.43 -0.24 -17.08
N ASP A 331 -14.57 -0.74 -17.52
CA ASP A 331 -15.57 0.07 -18.20
C ASP A 331 -16.36 0.93 -17.19
N SER A 332 -17.32 1.72 -17.70
CA SER A 332 -18.18 2.56 -16.87
C SER A 332 -19.00 1.79 -15.83
N ASN A 333 -19.13 0.48 -15.98
CA ASN A 333 -19.88 -0.41 -15.08
C ASN A 333 -18.96 -1.14 -14.09
N GLY A 334 -17.65 -0.84 -14.09
CA GLY A 334 -16.69 -1.55 -13.27
C GLY A 334 -16.31 -2.92 -13.81
N GLN A 335 -16.62 -3.23 -15.07
CA GLN A 335 -16.21 -4.46 -15.74
C GLN A 335 -14.85 -4.26 -16.41
N GLY A 336 -13.98 -5.25 -16.30
CA GLY A 336 -12.72 -5.20 -17.02
C GLY A 336 -12.94 -5.12 -18.53
N THR A 337 -12.36 -4.12 -19.17
CA THR A 337 -12.39 -3.97 -20.63
C THR A 337 -11.18 -4.63 -21.25
N ALA A 338 -11.40 -5.30 -22.37
CA ALA A 338 -10.30 -5.77 -23.18
C ALA A 338 -9.84 -4.57 -24.01
N ASN A 339 -8.64 -4.06 -23.84
CA ASN A 339 -7.92 -3.31 -24.88
C ASN A 339 -7.61 -1.84 -24.72
N THR A 340 -7.76 -1.23 -23.62
CA THR A 340 -7.49 0.20 -23.59
C THR A 340 -6.09 0.53 -23.13
N VAL A 341 -5.37 -0.40 -22.53
CA VAL A 341 -4.04 -0.14 -21.98
C VAL A 341 -3.03 -1.14 -22.51
N LYS A 342 -1.81 -0.68 -22.68
CA LYS A 342 -0.66 -1.54 -22.95
C LYS A 342 -0.49 -2.49 -21.76
N GLY A 343 -0.62 -3.75 -22.01
CA GLY A 343 -0.49 -4.78 -21.00
C GLY A 343 -1.65 -5.76 -21.06
N GLY A 344 -1.41 -6.95 -20.62
CA GLY A 344 -2.34 -8.05 -20.51
C GLY A 344 -1.88 -8.99 -19.43
N GLY A 345 -2.60 -10.06 -19.21
CA GLY A 345 -2.20 -11.11 -18.30
C GLY A 345 -1.76 -12.35 -19.06
N MET A 346 -0.69 -12.98 -18.64
CA MET A 346 -0.44 -14.39 -18.94
C MET A 346 -0.79 -15.22 -17.72
N TYR A 347 -1.38 -16.38 -17.94
CA TYR A 347 -1.74 -17.27 -16.86
C TYR A 347 -1.47 -18.73 -17.23
N SER A 348 -1.31 -19.54 -16.23
CA SER A 348 -1.14 -20.99 -16.37
C SER A 348 -1.69 -21.68 -15.13
N ALA A 349 -2.14 -22.93 -15.33
CA ALA A 349 -2.61 -23.80 -14.26
C ALA A 349 -1.60 -24.94 -14.00
N LEU A 350 -1.98 -25.91 -13.17
CA LEU A 350 -1.19 -27.07 -12.79
C LEU A 350 0.15 -26.67 -12.14
N TRP A 351 0.04 -26.07 -10.96
CA TRP A 351 1.17 -25.71 -10.13
C TRP A 351 1.37 -26.76 -9.04
N ASP A 352 2.60 -27.18 -8.85
CA ASP A 352 3.09 -27.99 -7.74
C ASP A 352 4.42 -27.43 -7.23
N THR A 353 5.02 -28.08 -6.26
CA THR A 353 6.22 -27.59 -5.56
C THR A 353 7.40 -27.33 -6.48
N ASP A 354 7.51 -28.10 -7.59
CA ASP A 354 8.65 -28.01 -8.50
C ASP A 354 8.32 -27.27 -9.80
N THR A 355 7.16 -26.61 -9.85
CA THR A 355 6.74 -25.86 -11.03
C THR A 355 7.35 -24.45 -10.99
N TYR A 356 7.91 -24.00 -12.12
CA TYR A 356 8.55 -22.71 -12.24
C TYR A 356 8.27 -22.02 -13.57
N TRP A 357 8.43 -20.70 -13.58
CA TRP A 357 8.60 -19.90 -14.77
C TRP A 357 10.07 -19.79 -15.09
N LEU A 358 10.45 -19.94 -16.34
CA LEU A 358 11.82 -19.82 -16.82
C LEU A 358 11.90 -18.72 -17.88
N ILE A 359 12.73 -17.72 -17.63
CA ILE A 359 13.19 -16.77 -18.63
C ILE A 359 14.56 -17.24 -19.13
N SER A 360 14.68 -17.53 -20.42
CA SER A 360 15.91 -18.07 -20.99
C SER A 360 16.47 -17.24 -22.13
N ASN A 361 17.75 -17.44 -22.42
CA ASN A 361 18.47 -16.82 -23.53
C ASN A 361 18.50 -15.28 -23.50
N VAL A 362 18.60 -14.70 -22.33
CA VAL A 362 18.81 -13.26 -22.14
C VAL A 362 20.30 -12.99 -22.00
N SER A 363 20.88 -12.31 -23.00
CA SER A 363 22.29 -11.96 -22.92
C SER A 363 22.52 -10.78 -21.97
N THR A 364 23.37 -10.96 -21.00
CA THR A 364 23.88 -9.92 -20.09
C THR A 364 25.31 -9.50 -20.46
N SER A 365 25.81 -9.94 -21.61
CA SER A 365 27.16 -9.62 -22.07
C SER A 365 27.35 -8.10 -22.24
N GLY A 366 28.44 -7.60 -21.70
CA GLY A 366 28.77 -6.16 -21.75
C GLY A 366 28.04 -5.31 -20.71
N ILE A 367 27.15 -5.87 -19.88
CA ILE A 367 26.48 -5.15 -18.81
C ILE A 367 27.39 -5.16 -17.59
N ARG A 368 27.69 -3.97 -17.08
CA ARG A 368 28.55 -3.77 -15.91
C ARG A 368 27.82 -3.15 -14.72
N SER A 369 26.51 -2.98 -14.86
CA SER A 369 25.65 -2.39 -13.84
C SER A 369 24.72 -3.44 -13.25
N GLN A 370 23.99 -3.03 -12.23
CA GLN A 370 22.99 -3.86 -11.57
C GLN A 370 21.91 -4.33 -12.55
N LEU A 371 21.56 -5.60 -12.48
CA LEU A 371 20.40 -6.16 -13.17
C LEU A 371 19.21 -6.15 -12.22
N SER A 372 18.04 -5.83 -12.73
CA SER A 372 16.79 -5.94 -12.00
C SER A 372 15.78 -6.77 -12.80
N LEU A 373 15.04 -7.61 -12.10
CA LEU A 373 13.88 -8.32 -12.63
C LEU A 373 12.64 -7.68 -12.01
N GLN A 374 11.72 -7.25 -12.86
CA GLN A 374 10.41 -6.76 -12.44
C GLN A 374 9.36 -7.72 -12.95
N ILE A 375 8.56 -8.24 -12.05
CA ILE A 375 7.43 -9.12 -12.37
C ILE A 375 6.21 -8.64 -11.62
N GLU A 376 5.08 -8.68 -12.29
CA GLU A 376 3.79 -8.55 -11.65
C GLU A 376 3.11 -9.91 -11.69
N THR A 377 2.80 -10.44 -10.53
CA THR A 377 2.23 -11.77 -10.39
C THR A 377 0.97 -11.72 -9.52
N ASN A 378 0.06 -12.61 -9.82
CA ASN A 378 -1.17 -12.80 -9.10
C ASN A 378 -1.47 -14.30 -9.03
N SER A 379 -2.05 -14.76 -7.93
CA SER A 379 -2.56 -16.11 -7.80
C SER A 379 -4.08 -16.06 -7.75
N LEU A 380 -4.72 -16.76 -8.71
CA LEU A 380 -6.16 -16.58 -8.98
C LEU A 380 -7.07 -17.19 -7.93
N LEU A 381 -6.62 -18.07 -7.09
CA LEU A 381 -7.44 -18.77 -6.09
C LEU A 381 -6.71 -18.83 -4.75
N ALA A 382 -7.45 -19.02 -3.68
CA ALA A 382 -6.87 -19.24 -2.34
C ALA A 382 -5.91 -20.46 -2.32
N THR A 383 -6.05 -21.38 -3.25
CA THR A 383 -5.24 -22.60 -3.40
C THR A 383 -4.12 -22.47 -4.43
N GLY A 384 -4.00 -21.34 -5.10
CA GLY A 384 -2.91 -21.11 -6.06
C GLY A 384 -1.56 -20.98 -5.38
N PRO A 385 -0.44 -21.10 -6.13
CA PRO A 385 0.88 -20.96 -5.59
C PRO A 385 1.08 -19.53 -5.07
N ARG A 386 1.72 -19.38 -3.94
CA ARG A 386 1.91 -18.08 -3.30
C ARG A 386 3.37 -17.77 -3.02
N ASP A 387 4.11 -18.73 -2.55
CA ASP A 387 5.49 -18.52 -2.13
C ASP A 387 6.44 -18.93 -3.25
N PHE A 388 7.24 -17.98 -3.69
CA PHE A 388 8.19 -18.17 -4.79
C PHE A 388 9.59 -17.78 -4.36
N VAL A 389 10.56 -18.42 -5.00
CA VAL A 389 11.99 -18.05 -4.92
C VAL A 389 12.43 -17.68 -6.34
N VAL A 390 13.20 -16.61 -6.45
CA VAL A 390 13.87 -16.25 -7.70
C VAL A 390 15.28 -16.82 -7.70
N GLU A 391 15.60 -17.56 -8.74
CA GLU A 391 16.93 -18.12 -8.96
C GLU A 391 17.47 -17.69 -10.32
N TYR A 392 18.77 -17.64 -10.47
CA TYR A 392 19.42 -17.37 -11.74
C TYR A 392 20.46 -18.45 -12.06
N SER A 393 20.72 -18.63 -13.34
CA SER A 393 21.75 -19.51 -13.86
C SER A 393 22.47 -18.86 -15.04
N THR A 394 23.75 -19.13 -15.16
CA THR A 394 24.57 -18.72 -16.32
C THR A 394 24.86 -19.88 -17.28
N ASP A 395 24.57 -21.10 -16.87
CA ASP A 395 24.83 -22.33 -17.64
C ASP A 395 23.55 -23.16 -17.93
N GLY A 396 22.42 -22.77 -17.34
CA GLY A 396 21.14 -23.46 -17.47
C GLY A 396 21.04 -24.77 -16.65
N THR A 397 22.05 -25.11 -15.87
CA THR A 397 22.14 -26.36 -15.09
C THR A 397 22.34 -26.14 -13.61
N SER A 398 23.11 -25.12 -13.25
CA SER A 398 23.39 -24.72 -11.87
C SER A 398 22.61 -23.46 -11.54
N TRP A 399 21.79 -23.53 -10.49
CA TRP A 399 20.90 -22.45 -10.11
C TRP A 399 21.33 -21.85 -8.76
N THR A 400 21.29 -20.53 -8.67
CA THR A 400 21.65 -19.78 -7.47
C THR A 400 20.48 -18.86 -7.08
N ALA A 401 20.05 -18.96 -5.83
CA ALA A 401 19.01 -18.08 -5.31
C ALA A 401 19.48 -16.61 -5.31
N VAL A 402 18.61 -15.72 -5.77
CA VAL A 402 18.85 -14.28 -5.66
C VAL A 402 18.70 -13.87 -4.20
N PRO A 403 19.68 -13.21 -3.59
CA PRO A 403 19.54 -12.70 -2.22
C PRO A 403 18.32 -11.77 -2.11
N GLY A 404 17.40 -12.05 -1.18
CA GLY A 404 16.14 -11.33 -1.05
C GLY A 404 15.11 -11.62 -2.15
N GLY A 405 15.33 -12.61 -2.99
CA GLY A 405 14.46 -12.97 -4.10
C GLY A 405 13.28 -13.90 -3.75
N SER A 406 13.07 -14.18 -2.47
CA SER A 406 11.84 -14.86 -2.02
C SER A 406 10.70 -13.87 -1.91
N TYR A 407 9.53 -14.22 -2.42
CA TYR A 407 8.36 -13.36 -2.33
C TYR A 407 7.06 -14.18 -2.25
N THR A 408 6.04 -13.57 -1.65
CA THR A 408 4.70 -14.14 -1.56
C THR A 408 3.77 -13.39 -2.51
N VAL A 409 3.14 -14.13 -3.42
CA VAL A 409 2.19 -13.57 -4.38
C VAL A 409 0.88 -13.25 -3.67
N ILE A 410 0.32 -12.09 -3.97
CA ILE A 410 -1.02 -11.72 -3.52
C ILE A 410 -2.01 -12.74 -4.05
N GLY A 411 -2.69 -13.41 -3.14
CA GLY A 411 -3.76 -14.33 -3.50
C GLY A 411 -5.04 -13.56 -3.82
N GLN A 412 -5.62 -13.85 -4.98
CA GLN A 412 -6.98 -13.44 -5.26
C GLN A 412 -7.93 -14.53 -4.75
N CYS A 413 -8.82 -14.19 -3.81
CA CYS A 413 -9.86 -15.12 -3.38
C CYS A 413 -11.00 -15.17 -4.40
N ASP A 414 -11.32 -16.34 -4.85
CA ASP A 414 -12.57 -16.59 -5.55
C ASP A 414 -13.72 -16.63 -4.53
N SER A 415 -14.75 -15.85 -4.77
CA SER A 415 -15.97 -15.79 -3.95
C SER A 415 -16.70 -17.11 -3.79
N LYS A 416 -16.39 -18.08 -4.64
CA LYS A 416 -17.01 -19.40 -4.56
C LYS A 416 -16.35 -20.30 -3.52
N ASN A 417 -15.19 -19.91 -3.00
CA ASN A 417 -14.38 -20.67 -2.05
C ASN A 417 -14.03 -19.91 -0.77
N ALA A 418 -14.70 -18.78 -0.52
CA ALA A 418 -14.55 -18.01 0.72
C ALA A 418 -15.58 -18.48 1.78
#